data_e912cac2ce9137ffd2ee26bc4e637868
#
_entry.id   e912cac2ce9137ffd2ee26bc4e637868
#
_cell.length_a   1.000
_cell.length_b   1.000
_cell.length_c   1.000
_cell.angle_alpha   90.00
_cell.angle_beta   90.00
_cell.angle_gamma   90.00
#
_symmetry.space_group_name_H-M   'P 1'
#
loop_
_entity.id
_entity.type
_entity.pdbx_description
1 polymer ?
#
loop_
_entity_poly.entity_id
_entity_poly.type
_entity_poly.pdbx_seq_one_letter_code
_entity_poly.pdbx_strand_id
1 'polypeptide(L)'
;MSMLGTSMDIGVSETELRSALKLLKPKASPYPLIRLGSAGDGGYLIPDDLDGVVACFSPGVANSADFELALTERGIRSFMADFSVSKAPISNPLFDFEKLFIATFNEPGKFTRLDDWIDDKKQLRGGGGDLILQMDIEGNEWPILADVSYETLSRFRIIVMELHGLDNLLTNPLGIGIFESVFTKLNGLFSVVHLHANNCCHSLEYRGVKIPRVLEVTLIRNDRYSVSGKLYEPVIPNSLDSPNIPNKPELQITRDWLS
;
A
#
# COMPACT_ATOMS: atom_id res chain seq x y z
N MET A 1 7.46 -0.54 -54.99
CA MET A 1 7.64 -1.43 -53.83
C MET A 1 7.57 -0.56 -52.58
N SER A 2 6.39 -0.49 -51.95
CA SER A 2 6.18 0.28 -50.74
C SER A 2 6.65 -0.57 -49.57
N MET A 3 7.74 -0.17 -48.91
CA MET A 3 8.09 -0.73 -47.61
C MET A 3 7.06 -0.19 -46.59
N LEU A 4 6.09 -1.00 -46.23
CA LEU A 4 5.28 -0.80 -45.05
C LEU A 4 6.21 -0.99 -43.83
N GLY A 5 6.74 0.12 -43.33
CA GLY A 5 7.36 0.13 -42.03
C GLY A 5 6.30 -0.20 -40.96
N THR A 6 6.27 -1.44 -40.51
CA THR A 6 5.57 -1.79 -39.27
C THR A 6 6.28 -1.07 -38.13
N SER A 7 5.68 0.03 -37.65
CA SER A 7 6.09 0.63 -36.40
C SER A 7 5.90 -0.46 -35.33
N MET A 8 7.00 -0.97 -34.79
CA MET A 8 6.91 -1.82 -33.61
C MET A 8 6.29 -0.97 -32.49
N ASP A 9 5.13 -1.37 -32.03
CA ASP A 9 4.51 -0.80 -30.84
C ASP A 9 5.34 -1.26 -29.63
N ILE A 10 6.19 -0.37 -29.14
CA ILE A 10 7.16 -0.66 -28.07
C ILE A 10 6.48 -0.59 -26.69
N GLY A 11 5.16 -0.32 -26.62
CA GLY A 11 4.41 -0.23 -25.40
C GLY A 11 3.99 -1.60 -24.83
N VAL A 12 3.45 -1.59 -23.63
CA VAL A 12 2.82 -2.76 -23.00
C VAL A 12 1.58 -3.16 -23.80
N SER A 13 1.47 -4.44 -24.15
CA SER A 13 0.28 -4.96 -24.82
C SER A 13 -0.92 -5.02 -23.88
N GLU A 14 -2.14 -5.05 -24.44
CA GLU A 14 -3.36 -5.24 -23.65
C GLU A 14 -3.33 -6.54 -22.83
N THR A 15 -2.81 -7.61 -23.39
CA THR A 15 -2.71 -8.93 -22.74
C THR A 15 -1.78 -8.88 -21.52
N GLU A 16 -0.61 -8.26 -21.66
CA GLU A 16 0.35 -8.07 -20.56
C GLU A 16 -0.26 -7.20 -19.45
N LEU A 17 -0.87 -6.07 -19.82
CA LEU A 17 -1.54 -5.20 -18.86
C LEU A 17 -2.62 -5.94 -18.06
N ARG A 18 -3.54 -6.63 -18.77
CA ARG A 18 -4.61 -7.39 -18.10
C ARG A 18 -4.07 -8.53 -17.23
N SER A 19 -2.96 -9.16 -17.64
CA SER A 19 -2.29 -10.19 -16.84
C SER A 19 -1.72 -9.60 -15.54
N ALA A 20 -1.06 -8.46 -15.63
CA ALA A 20 -0.49 -7.76 -14.49
C ALA A 20 -1.60 -7.33 -13.50
N LEU A 21 -2.71 -6.78 -13.98
CA LEU A 21 -3.83 -6.36 -13.13
C LEU A 21 -4.44 -7.49 -12.31
N LYS A 22 -4.38 -8.75 -12.78
CA LYS A 22 -4.84 -9.91 -12.00
C LYS A 22 -4.08 -10.10 -10.70
N LEU A 23 -2.86 -9.60 -10.60
CA LEU A 23 -2.08 -9.64 -9.36
C LEU A 23 -2.67 -8.74 -8.27
N LEU A 24 -3.47 -7.75 -8.65
CA LEU A 24 -4.20 -6.86 -7.75
C LEU A 24 -5.63 -7.29 -7.48
N LYS A 25 -6.09 -8.39 -8.07
CA LYS A 25 -7.49 -8.83 -7.91
C LYS A 25 -7.84 -9.04 -6.44
N PRO A 26 -8.81 -8.28 -5.88
CA PRO A 26 -9.21 -8.44 -4.50
C PRO A 26 -9.83 -9.79 -4.25
N LYS A 27 -9.45 -10.41 -3.14
CA LYS A 27 -10.05 -11.64 -2.61
C LYS A 27 -10.99 -11.32 -1.46
N ALA A 28 -11.90 -12.24 -1.16
CA ALA A 28 -12.73 -12.16 0.03
C ALA A 28 -11.85 -12.02 1.29
N SER A 29 -12.14 -11.04 2.15
CA SER A 29 -11.39 -10.84 3.39
C SER A 29 -11.87 -11.77 4.49
N PRO A 30 -10.98 -12.33 5.32
CA PRO A 30 -11.40 -13.14 6.48
C PRO A 30 -12.00 -12.28 7.62
N TYR A 31 -11.90 -10.96 7.55
CA TYR A 31 -12.44 -10.02 8.51
C TYR A 31 -13.20 -8.88 7.80
N PRO A 32 -14.21 -8.27 8.44
CA PRO A 32 -14.85 -7.10 7.86
C PRO A 32 -13.84 -5.96 7.73
N LEU A 33 -14.00 -5.12 6.71
CA LEU A 33 -13.21 -3.91 6.58
C LEU A 33 -13.76 -2.85 7.50
N ILE A 34 -12.86 -2.10 8.12
CA ILE A 34 -13.13 -0.89 8.89
C ILE A 34 -12.31 0.26 8.33
N ARG A 35 -12.81 1.49 8.48
CA ARG A 35 -12.05 2.69 8.16
C ARG A 35 -11.31 3.17 9.40
N LEU A 36 -10.01 3.38 9.28
CA LEU A 36 -9.19 4.08 10.27
C LEU A 36 -8.64 5.37 9.66
N GLY A 37 -8.49 6.40 10.48
CA GLY A 37 -8.03 7.71 10.03
C GLY A 37 -9.14 8.64 9.59
N SER A 38 -8.78 9.63 8.78
CA SER A 38 -9.67 10.71 8.34
C SER A 38 -10.80 10.21 7.43
N ALA A 39 -11.82 11.07 7.22
CA ALA A 39 -12.85 10.86 6.20
C ALA A 39 -12.40 11.32 4.79
N GLY A 40 -11.11 11.48 4.56
CA GLY A 40 -10.49 11.90 3.30
C GLY A 40 -9.09 11.31 3.21
N ASP A 41 -8.15 12.08 2.73
CA ASP A 41 -6.74 11.71 2.67
C ASP A 41 -6.18 11.33 4.05
N GLY A 42 -5.33 10.29 4.11
CA GLY A 42 -4.82 9.73 5.37
C GLY A 42 -5.79 8.83 6.13
N GLY A 43 -6.90 8.42 5.51
CA GLY A 43 -7.81 7.42 6.06
C GLY A 43 -7.95 6.22 5.14
N TYR A 44 -7.80 5.01 5.70
CA TYR A 44 -7.70 3.78 4.92
C TYR A 44 -8.66 2.70 5.42
N LEU A 45 -9.10 1.82 4.51
CA LEU A 45 -9.84 0.62 4.85
C LEU A 45 -8.89 -0.54 5.11
N ILE A 46 -8.99 -1.12 6.29
CA ILE A 46 -8.22 -2.31 6.67
C ILE A 46 -9.13 -3.40 7.27
N PRO A 47 -8.73 -4.68 7.22
CA PRO A 47 -9.41 -5.74 7.94
C PRO A 47 -9.42 -5.49 9.46
N ASP A 48 -10.56 -5.68 10.13
CA ASP A 48 -10.68 -5.58 11.60
C ASP A 48 -10.08 -6.81 12.30
N ASP A 49 -8.79 -7.02 12.07
CA ASP A 49 -7.96 -8.10 12.63
C ASP A 49 -6.78 -7.49 13.39
N LEU A 50 -7.08 -6.72 14.42
CA LEU A 50 -6.08 -5.93 15.16
C LEU A 50 -5.65 -6.56 16.49
N ASP A 51 -6.35 -7.58 16.97
CA ASP A 51 -5.99 -8.27 18.22
C ASP A 51 -4.62 -8.96 18.10
N GLY A 52 -3.70 -8.61 19.00
CA GLY A 52 -2.32 -9.11 18.96
C GLY A 52 -1.39 -8.38 17.98
N VAL A 53 -1.85 -7.35 17.30
CA VAL A 53 -0.98 -6.38 16.62
C VAL A 53 -0.30 -5.52 17.67
N VAL A 54 1.04 -5.42 17.61
CA VAL A 54 1.83 -4.71 18.63
C VAL A 54 2.31 -3.34 18.18
N ALA A 55 2.44 -3.12 16.89
CA ALA A 55 2.86 -1.83 16.35
C ALA A 55 2.44 -1.63 14.88
N CYS A 56 2.34 -0.36 14.50
CA CYS A 56 2.30 0.11 13.12
C CYS A 56 3.64 0.75 12.76
N PHE A 57 4.13 0.47 11.56
CA PHE A 57 5.20 1.20 10.90
C PHE A 57 4.60 2.07 9.81
N SER A 58 4.84 3.38 9.90
CA SER A 58 4.20 4.38 9.05
C SER A 58 5.24 5.34 8.47
N PRO A 59 5.91 4.96 7.38
CA PRO A 59 6.72 5.90 6.62
C PRO A 59 5.86 6.83 5.77
N GLY A 60 6.17 8.15 5.80
CA GLY A 60 5.49 9.16 4.99
C GLY A 60 4.25 9.75 5.67
N VAL A 61 4.39 10.30 6.88
CA VAL A 61 3.24 10.87 7.63
C VAL A 61 2.95 12.33 7.29
N ALA A 62 3.86 13.02 6.63
CA ALA A 62 3.71 14.42 6.23
C ALA A 62 3.03 15.30 7.32
N ASN A 63 1.81 15.77 7.05
CA ASN A 63 1.05 16.66 7.93
C ASN A 63 -0.16 15.98 8.61
N SER A 64 -0.39 14.68 8.41
CA SER A 64 -1.47 13.92 9.03
C SER A 64 -0.93 12.66 9.70
N ALA A 65 -1.54 12.29 10.83
CA ALA A 65 -1.32 11.03 11.51
C ALA A 65 -2.66 10.50 12.06
N ASP A 66 -3.74 10.72 11.32
CA ASP A 66 -5.09 10.35 11.74
C ASP A 66 -5.27 8.82 11.76
N PHE A 67 -4.62 8.11 10.83
CA PHE A 67 -4.59 6.64 10.83
C PHE A 67 -3.89 6.09 12.06
N GLU A 68 -2.70 6.60 12.36
CA GLU A 68 -1.91 6.22 13.53
C GLU A 68 -2.62 6.59 14.83
N LEU A 69 -3.31 7.74 14.85
CA LEU A 69 -4.09 8.17 16.01
C LEU A 69 -5.24 7.18 16.28
N ALA A 70 -5.97 6.74 15.27
CA ALA A 70 -7.02 5.75 15.40
C ALA A 70 -6.50 4.39 15.91
N LEU A 71 -5.28 4.01 15.59
CA LEU A 71 -4.63 2.81 16.13
C LEU A 71 -4.32 2.94 17.63
N THR A 72 -4.03 4.16 18.11
CA THR A 72 -3.76 4.37 19.56
C THR A 72 -4.97 4.11 20.44
N GLU A 73 -6.19 4.26 19.92
CA GLU A 73 -7.43 3.91 20.63
C GLU A 73 -7.51 2.42 20.96
N ARG A 74 -6.77 1.60 20.21
CA ARG A 74 -6.61 0.15 20.42
C ARG A 74 -5.31 -0.21 21.13
N GLY A 75 -4.58 0.80 21.64
CA GLY A 75 -3.30 0.60 22.33
C GLY A 75 -2.14 0.23 21.41
N ILE A 76 -2.31 0.35 20.09
CA ILE A 76 -1.27 0.01 19.09
C ILE A 76 -0.34 1.21 18.95
N ARG A 77 0.95 0.97 19.15
CA ARG A 77 2.02 1.96 18.98
C ARG A 77 2.28 2.21 17.49
N SER A 78 2.68 3.44 17.13
CA SER A 78 3.12 3.77 15.78
C SER A 78 4.55 4.29 15.76
N PHE A 79 5.39 3.65 14.95
CA PHE A 79 6.70 4.11 14.54
C PHE A 79 6.54 4.86 13.23
N MET A 80 6.90 6.13 13.20
CA MET A 80 6.73 7.01 12.06
C MET A 80 8.09 7.51 11.57
N ALA A 81 8.28 7.56 10.26
CA ALA A 81 9.48 8.08 9.66
C ALA A 81 9.15 9.06 8.52
N ASP A 82 9.61 10.29 8.64
CA ASP A 82 9.48 11.28 7.59
C ASP A 82 10.57 12.37 7.71
N PHE A 83 11.39 12.52 6.68
CA PHE A 83 12.43 13.54 6.67
C PHE A 83 11.92 14.93 6.26
N SER A 84 10.77 15.00 5.59
CA SER A 84 10.19 16.26 5.07
C SER A 84 9.67 17.16 6.18
N VAL A 85 9.32 16.59 7.34
CA VAL A 85 8.80 17.30 8.50
C VAL A 85 9.76 17.18 9.70
N SER A 86 9.65 18.10 10.66
CA SER A 86 10.58 18.14 11.80
C SER A 86 10.11 17.33 13.01
N LYS A 87 8.84 16.94 13.05
CA LYS A 87 8.20 16.21 14.16
C LYS A 87 6.93 15.56 13.67
N ALA A 88 6.39 14.60 14.44
CA ALA A 88 5.07 14.05 14.20
C ALA A 88 4.00 15.16 14.17
N PRO A 89 3.00 15.05 13.27
CA PRO A 89 1.91 16.04 13.16
C PRO A 89 1.11 16.18 14.46
N ILE A 90 0.94 15.09 15.19
CA ILE A 90 0.20 15.00 16.45
C ILE A 90 1.15 14.48 17.53
N SER A 91 1.02 15.00 18.75
CA SER A 91 1.75 14.48 19.92
C SER A 91 0.93 13.40 20.61
N ASN A 92 1.46 12.19 20.72
CA ASN A 92 0.83 11.06 21.40
C ASN A 92 1.88 10.19 22.09
N PRO A 93 1.66 9.69 23.32
CA PRO A 93 2.63 8.83 24.03
C PRO A 93 2.96 7.51 23.33
N LEU A 94 2.10 7.04 22.41
CA LEU A 94 2.31 5.84 21.62
C LEU A 94 2.99 6.12 20.26
N PHE A 95 3.34 7.36 19.98
CA PHE A 95 4.05 7.75 18.76
C PHE A 95 5.55 7.81 19.00
N ASP A 96 6.29 7.23 18.10
CA ASP A 96 7.75 7.30 18.01
C ASP A 96 8.09 7.83 16.61
N PHE A 97 8.54 9.08 16.54
CA PHE A 97 8.82 9.75 15.26
C PHE A 97 10.32 9.88 15.05
N GLU A 98 10.76 9.51 13.86
CA GLU A 98 12.12 9.68 13.42
C GLU A 98 12.17 10.51 12.12
N LYS A 99 13.07 11.52 12.11
CA LYS A 99 13.29 12.33 10.93
C LYS A 99 14.21 11.59 9.95
N LEU A 100 13.65 10.62 9.25
CA LEU A 100 14.33 9.75 8.30
C LEU A 100 13.46 9.53 7.06
N PHE A 101 14.07 9.28 5.92
CA PHE A 101 13.41 8.66 4.77
C PHE A 101 13.67 7.15 4.78
N ILE A 102 12.62 6.37 4.49
CA ILE A 102 12.80 4.95 4.17
C ILE A 102 13.28 4.84 2.72
N ALA A 103 14.34 4.04 2.50
CA ALA A 103 15.01 3.89 1.22
C ALA A 103 15.51 2.45 1.01
N THR A 104 16.20 2.18 -0.08
CA THR A 104 16.88 0.89 -0.35
C THR A 104 18.33 0.86 0.12
N PHE A 105 18.78 1.88 0.82
CA PHE A 105 20.13 2.02 1.35
C PHE A 105 20.11 2.79 2.67
N ASN A 106 21.20 2.70 3.42
CA ASN A 106 21.39 3.43 4.67
C ASN A 106 22.34 4.62 4.46
N GLU A 107 21.95 5.79 4.96
CA GLU A 107 22.77 6.97 5.13
C GLU A 107 22.48 7.57 6.50
N PRO A 108 23.44 7.58 7.44
CA PRO A 108 23.20 8.01 8.81
C PRO A 108 22.52 9.39 8.91
N GLY A 109 21.43 9.43 9.67
CA GLY A 109 20.67 10.64 9.94
C GLY A 109 19.75 11.12 8.81
N LYS A 110 19.60 10.34 7.72
CA LYS A 110 18.72 10.73 6.62
C LYS A 110 17.97 9.57 5.97
N PHE A 111 18.63 8.47 5.65
CA PHE A 111 18.03 7.33 4.98
C PHE A 111 18.28 6.04 5.75
N THR A 112 17.26 5.18 5.81
CA THR A 112 17.36 3.82 6.35
C THR A 112 16.54 2.85 5.51
N ARG A 113 17.00 1.60 5.43
CA ARG A 113 16.21 0.52 4.82
C ARG A 113 15.05 0.13 5.75
N LEU A 114 13.96 -0.33 5.17
CA LEU A 114 12.80 -0.77 5.94
C LEU A 114 13.15 -1.92 6.91
N ASP A 115 13.94 -2.89 6.46
CA ASP A 115 14.42 -3.99 7.31
C ASP A 115 15.16 -3.47 8.54
N ASP A 116 16.15 -2.61 8.32
CA ASP A 116 17.02 -2.08 9.38
C ASP A 116 16.23 -1.19 10.35
N TRP A 117 15.30 -0.38 9.82
CA TRP A 117 14.45 0.48 10.64
C TRP A 117 13.57 -0.32 11.60
N ILE A 118 13.01 -1.45 11.15
CA ILE A 118 12.18 -2.34 11.97
C ILE A 118 13.04 -3.07 13.01
N ASP A 119 14.21 -3.54 12.61
CA ASP A 119 15.11 -4.32 13.49
C ASP A 119 15.75 -3.45 14.59
N ASP A 120 15.90 -2.16 14.34
CA ASP A 120 16.40 -1.20 15.34
C ASP A 120 15.41 -0.92 16.48
N LYS A 121 14.14 -1.30 16.35
CA LYS A 121 13.12 -1.04 17.38
C LYS A 121 13.26 -2.01 18.56
N LYS A 122 14.02 -1.56 19.56
CA LYS A 122 14.28 -2.32 20.80
C LYS A 122 13.01 -2.73 21.55
N GLN A 123 11.95 -1.92 21.43
CA GLN A 123 10.63 -2.16 22.01
C GLN A 123 9.97 -3.43 21.48
N LEU A 124 10.37 -3.90 20.30
CA LEU A 124 9.84 -5.12 19.67
C LEU A 124 10.73 -6.34 19.91
N ARG A 125 11.89 -6.16 20.53
CA ARG A 125 12.83 -7.26 20.80
C ARG A 125 12.29 -8.20 21.88
N GLY A 126 12.13 -9.47 21.53
CA GLY A 126 11.65 -10.52 22.44
C GLY A 126 10.13 -10.56 22.65
N GLY A 127 9.37 -9.67 22.02
CA GLY A 127 7.90 -9.72 21.99
C GLY A 127 7.42 -10.32 20.66
N GLY A 128 6.79 -11.50 20.71
CA GLY A 128 6.01 -11.98 19.58
C GLY A 128 4.79 -11.08 19.39
N GLY A 129 4.48 -10.74 18.16
CA GLY A 129 3.30 -9.95 17.79
C GLY A 129 3.40 -9.52 16.33
N ASP A 130 2.24 -9.37 15.73
CA ASP A 130 2.18 -8.95 14.34
C ASP A 130 2.28 -7.42 14.22
N LEU A 131 2.70 -6.96 13.06
CA LEU A 131 2.86 -5.55 12.71
C LEU A 131 1.84 -5.13 11.64
N ILE A 132 1.63 -3.83 11.54
CA ILE A 132 0.97 -3.17 10.41
C ILE A 132 2.02 -2.31 9.69
N LEU A 133 1.97 -2.32 8.35
CA LEU A 133 2.64 -1.33 7.52
C LEU A 133 1.58 -0.41 6.92
N GLN A 134 1.68 0.88 7.18
CA GLN A 134 1.04 1.93 6.39
C GLN A 134 2.16 2.64 5.62
N MET A 135 2.07 2.74 4.31
CA MET A 135 3.14 3.31 3.49
C MET A 135 2.58 4.29 2.47
N ASP A 136 2.97 5.54 2.60
CA ASP A 136 2.66 6.61 1.66
C ASP A 136 3.89 7.51 1.55
N ILE A 137 4.75 7.26 0.57
CA ILE A 137 6.08 7.87 0.43
C ILE A 137 6.34 8.46 -0.97
N GLU A 138 5.26 8.89 -1.61
CA GLU A 138 5.29 9.76 -2.78
C GLU A 138 6.11 9.20 -3.97
N GLY A 139 6.00 7.88 -4.22
CA GLY A 139 6.59 7.20 -5.38
C GLY A 139 7.81 6.35 -5.10
N ASN A 140 8.28 6.28 -3.84
CA ASN A 140 9.37 5.39 -3.45
C ASN A 140 8.89 4.00 -2.98
N GLU A 141 7.60 3.69 -3.08
CA GLU A 141 7.04 2.40 -2.66
C GLU A 141 7.66 1.25 -3.44
N TRP A 142 7.78 1.39 -4.75
CA TRP A 142 8.22 0.33 -5.66
C TRP A 142 9.62 -0.19 -5.37
N PRO A 143 10.66 0.65 -5.28
CA PRO A 143 12.00 0.17 -4.94
C PRO A 143 12.07 -0.42 -3.53
N ILE A 144 11.35 0.14 -2.55
CA ILE A 144 11.35 -0.38 -1.17
C ILE A 144 10.64 -1.73 -1.09
N LEU A 145 9.49 -1.90 -1.75
CA LEU A 145 8.79 -3.19 -1.82
C LEU A 145 9.60 -4.26 -2.57
N ALA A 146 10.39 -3.86 -3.56
CA ALA A 146 11.31 -4.78 -4.23
C ALA A 146 12.48 -5.20 -3.30
N ASP A 147 13.02 -4.27 -2.51
CA ASP A 147 14.21 -4.45 -1.65
C ASP A 147 13.88 -5.21 -0.34
N VAL A 148 12.79 -4.89 0.34
CA VAL A 148 12.44 -5.45 1.65
C VAL A 148 12.47 -6.97 1.68
N SER A 149 13.03 -7.57 2.73
CA SER A 149 13.15 -9.01 2.85
C SER A 149 11.82 -9.74 3.07
N TYR A 150 11.75 -11.01 2.68
CA TYR A 150 10.60 -11.87 3.03
C TYR A 150 10.44 -12.04 4.54
N GLU A 151 11.54 -12.04 5.28
CA GLU A 151 11.54 -12.14 6.74
C GLU A 151 10.82 -10.94 7.35
N THR A 152 11.19 -9.73 6.94
CA THR A 152 10.54 -8.50 7.38
C THR A 152 9.08 -8.45 6.96
N LEU A 153 8.77 -8.77 5.69
CA LEU A 153 7.39 -8.81 5.21
C LEU A 153 6.52 -9.78 6.02
N SER A 154 7.05 -10.95 6.40
CA SER A 154 6.30 -11.95 7.16
C SER A 154 5.87 -11.48 8.56
N ARG A 155 6.46 -10.42 9.08
CA ARG A 155 6.09 -9.80 10.37
C ARG A 155 4.82 -8.96 10.28
N PHE A 156 4.48 -8.48 9.08
CA PHE A 156 3.27 -7.69 8.88
C PHE A 156 2.05 -8.59 8.75
N ARG A 157 0.98 -8.28 9.47
CA ARG A 157 -0.34 -8.90 9.34
C ARG A 157 -1.16 -8.20 8.27
N ILE A 158 -1.11 -6.88 8.28
CA ILE A 158 -1.83 -5.99 7.37
C ILE A 158 -0.81 -5.03 6.75
N ILE A 159 -0.92 -4.82 5.46
CA ILE A 159 -0.23 -3.76 4.73
C ILE A 159 -1.30 -2.91 4.05
N VAL A 160 -1.25 -1.61 4.28
CA VAL A 160 -1.99 -0.62 3.52
C VAL A 160 -1.02 0.40 2.95
N MET A 161 -1.17 0.73 1.69
CA MET A 161 -0.23 1.61 1.01
C MET A 161 -0.89 2.41 -0.11
N GLU A 162 -0.35 3.58 -0.37
CA GLU A 162 -0.59 4.34 -1.59
C GLU A 162 0.49 4.03 -2.62
N LEU A 163 0.08 3.54 -3.77
CA LEU A 163 0.98 3.23 -4.89
C LEU A 163 0.96 4.36 -5.90
N HIS A 164 2.03 5.14 -5.93
CA HIS A 164 2.18 6.29 -6.82
C HIS A 164 2.73 5.90 -8.19
N GLY A 165 2.40 6.71 -9.22
CA GLY A 165 2.95 6.58 -10.56
C GLY A 165 2.53 5.31 -11.30
N LEU A 166 1.40 4.72 -10.90
CA LEU A 166 0.92 3.44 -11.42
C LEU A 166 0.63 3.49 -12.93
N ASP A 167 0.13 4.63 -13.43
CA ASP A 167 -0.09 4.91 -14.85
C ASP A 167 1.20 4.76 -15.67
N ASN A 168 2.30 5.36 -15.21
CA ASN A 168 3.60 5.24 -15.86
C ASN A 168 4.19 3.83 -15.76
N LEU A 169 4.01 3.19 -14.61
CA LEU A 169 4.55 1.86 -14.35
C LEU A 169 3.91 0.80 -15.26
N LEU A 170 2.58 0.80 -15.36
CA LEU A 170 1.82 -0.20 -16.11
C LEU A 170 1.83 0.01 -17.63
N THR A 171 2.24 1.18 -18.11
CA THR A 171 2.32 1.47 -19.54
C THR A 171 3.73 1.37 -20.13
N ASN A 172 4.73 1.18 -19.27
CA ASN A 172 6.13 1.04 -19.64
C ASN A 172 6.59 -0.42 -19.50
N PRO A 173 7.24 -1.03 -20.53
CA PRO A 173 7.69 -2.42 -20.49
C PRO A 173 8.64 -2.77 -19.32
N LEU A 174 9.48 -1.83 -18.88
CA LEU A 174 10.32 -2.03 -17.69
C LEU A 174 9.49 -1.88 -16.42
N GLY A 175 8.58 -0.92 -16.39
CA GLY A 175 7.71 -0.64 -15.26
C GLY A 175 6.80 -1.82 -14.92
N ILE A 176 6.16 -2.42 -15.92
CA ILE A 176 5.27 -3.56 -15.70
C ILE A 176 6.04 -4.76 -15.13
N GLY A 177 7.29 -4.98 -15.53
CA GLY A 177 8.13 -6.02 -14.93
C GLY A 177 8.44 -5.77 -13.45
N ILE A 178 8.65 -4.51 -13.05
CA ILE A 178 8.80 -4.13 -11.63
C ILE A 178 7.50 -4.42 -10.88
N PHE A 179 6.37 -3.98 -11.42
CA PHE A 179 5.05 -4.22 -10.86
C PHE A 179 4.78 -5.71 -10.63
N GLU A 180 4.99 -6.54 -11.66
CA GLU A 180 4.79 -8.00 -11.59
C GLU A 180 5.72 -8.65 -10.56
N SER A 181 6.97 -8.24 -10.49
CA SER A 181 7.94 -8.74 -9.51
C SER A 181 7.49 -8.43 -8.08
N VAL A 182 7.11 -7.17 -7.80
CA VAL A 182 6.66 -6.72 -6.49
C VAL A 182 5.39 -7.46 -6.07
N PHE A 183 4.35 -7.50 -6.92
CA PHE A 183 3.10 -8.15 -6.55
C PHE A 183 3.18 -9.68 -6.52
N THR A 184 4.05 -10.31 -7.31
CA THR A 184 4.34 -11.74 -7.17
C THR A 184 4.94 -12.04 -5.79
N LYS A 185 5.88 -11.22 -5.34
CA LYS A 185 6.49 -11.31 -4.01
C LYS A 185 5.46 -11.11 -2.90
N LEU A 186 4.65 -10.05 -2.97
CA LEU A 186 3.62 -9.75 -1.99
C LEU A 186 2.55 -10.85 -1.95
N ASN A 187 2.05 -11.32 -3.08
CA ASN A 187 1.02 -12.36 -3.18
C ASN A 187 1.50 -13.73 -2.67
N GLY A 188 2.82 -13.95 -2.56
CA GLY A 188 3.38 -15.11 -1.88
C GLY A 188 3.07 -15.16 -0.39
N LEU A 189 2.88 -14.02 0.25
CA LEU A 189 2.62 -13.88 1.69
C LEU A 189 1.24 -13.33 2.02
N PHE A 190 0.67 -12.51 1.12
CA PHE A 190 -0.55 -11.74 1.35
C PHE A 190 -1.59 -11.98 0.28
N SER A 191 -2.80 -11.54 0.57
CA SER A 191 -3.88 -11.40 -0.40
C SER A 191 -4.36 -9.94 -0.40
N VAL A 192 -4.55 -9.37 -1.58
CA VAL A 192 -5.24 -8.08 -1.73
C VAL A 192 -6.68 -8.26 -1.32
N VAL A 193 -7.21 -7.38 -0.47
CA VAL A 193 -8.60 -7.43 0.02
C VAL A 193 -9.38 -6.16 -0.26
N HIS A 194 -8.69 -5.05 -0.57
CA HIS A 194 -9.33 -3.80 -0.95
C HIS A 194 -8.47 -2.98 -1.91
N LEU A 195 -9.13 -2.23 -2.78
CA LEU A 195 -8.56 -1.25 -3.69
C LEU A 195 -9.42 0.00 -3.66
N HIS A 196 -8.78 1.17 -3.57
CA HIS A 196 -9.44 2.46 -3.74
C HIS A 196 -8.57 3.37 -4.63
N ALA A 197 -9.16 3.95 -5.68
CA ALA A 197 -8.44 4.85 -6.57
C ALA A 197 -8.43 6.27 -5.97
N ASN A 198 -7.26 6.75 -5.55
CA ASN A 198 -7.12 8.10 -5.01
C ASN A 198 -7.47 9.16 -6.07
N ASN A 199 -8.43 10.01 -5.79
CA ASN A 199 -8.92 11.05 -6.69
C ASN A 199 -8.08 12.34 -6.65
N CYS A 200 -6.89 12.33 -6.04
CA CYS A 200 -5.95 13.47 -6.07
C CYS A 200 -5.56 13.86 -7.50
N CYS A 201 -5.46 12.86 -8.36
CA CYS A 201 -4.93 12.95 -9.71
C CYS A 201 -5.94 12.41 -10.73
N HIS A 202 -5.63 12.49 -12.02
CA HIS A 202 -6.42 11.89 -13.08
C HIS A 202 -6.09 10.41 -13.26
N SER A 203 -6.94 9.69 -13.99
CA SER A 203 -6.63 8.37 -14.54
C SER A 203 -6.16 8.48 -15.98
N LEU A 204 -5.24 7.61 -16.39
CA LEU A 204 -4.85 7.41 -17.77
C LEU A 204 -5.72 6.30 -18.39
N GLU A 205 -6.23 6.54 -19.59
CA GLU A 205 -6.81 5.46 -20.39
C GLU A 205 -5.75 4.87 -21.33
N TYR A 206 -5.44 3.59 -21.13
CA TYR A 206 -4.44 2.89 -21.92
C TYR A 206 -4.96 1.50 -22.30
N ARG A 207 -4.95 1.18 -23.62
CA ARG A 207 -5.48 -0.10 -24.15
C ARG A 207 -6.91 -0.44 -23.67
N GLY A 208 -7.76 0.57 -23.53
CA GLY A 208 -9.14 0.41 -23.04
C GLY A 208 -9.28 0.19 -21.52
N VAL A 209 -8.19 0.25 -20.77
CA VAL A 209 -8.18 0.16 -19.31
C VAL A 209 -7.94 1.55 -18.71
N LYS A 210 -8.74 1.93 -17.70
CA LYS A 210 -8.50 3.12 -16.90
C LYS A 210 -7.55 2.79 -15.76
N ILE A 211 -6.41 3.47 -15.73
CA ILE A 211 -5.34 3.29 -14.73
C ILE A 211 -5.29 4.56 -13.89
N PRO A 212 -5.61 4.50 -12.58
CA PRO A 212 -5.42 5.63 -11.69
C PRO A 212 -3.92 5.88 -11.50
N ARG A 213 -3.54 7.14 -11.35
CA ARG A 213 -2.15 7.50 -11.07
C ARG A 213 -1.72 7.08 -9.68
N VAL A 214 -2.64 7.15 -8.73
CA VAL A 214 -2.44 6.74 -7.33
C VAL A 214 -3.52 5.76 -6.93
N LEU A 215 -3.12 4.64 -6.31
CA LEU A 215 -4.01 3.56 -5.90
C LEU A 215 -3.71 3.16 -4.46
N GLU A 216 -4.72 3.22 -3.61
CA GLU A 216 -4.68 2.62 -2.28
C GLU A 216 -4.90 1.11 -2.38
N VAL A 217 -4.02 0.35 -1.76
CA VAL A 217 -4.08 -1.12 -1.76
C VAL A 217 -3.99 -1.63 -0.33
N THR A 218 -4.94 -2.46 0.06
CA THR A 218 -4.92 -3.15 1.35
C THR A 218 -4.71 -4.65 1.17
N LEU A 219 -3.74 -5.18 1.92
CA LEU A 219 -3.39 -6.59 1.92
C LEU A 219 -3.50 -7.16 3.34
N ILE A 220 -3.90 -8.44 3.42
CA ILE A 220 -3.87 -9.22 4.66
C ILE A 220 -3.00 -10.46 4.48
N ARG A 221 -2.23 -10.84 5.51
CA ARG A 221 -1.37 -12.02 5.47
C ARG A 221 -2.18 -13.30 5.31
N ASN A 222 -1.71 -14.22 4.46
CA ASN A 222 -2.47 -15.39 4.02
C ASN A 222 -2.79 -16.38 5.15
N ASP A 223 -2.00 -16.45 6.22
CA ASP A 223 -2.27 -17.31 7.37
C ASP A 223 -3.56 -16.90 8.13
N ARG A 224 -4.01 -15.64 7.97
CA ARG A 224 -5.21 -15.14 8.65
C ARG A 224 -6.51 -15.79 8.15
N TYR A 225 -6.49 -16.34 6.94
CA TYR A 225 -7.63 -17.11 6.39
C TYR A 225 -7.91 -18.40 7.14
N SER A 226 -6.92 -18.99 7.78
CA SER A 226 -7.11 -20.21 8.59
C SER A 226 -7.69 -19.94 9.98
N VAL A 227 -7.69 -18.68 10.44
CA VAL A 227 -8.18 -18.28 11.76
C VAL A 227 -9.66 -17.91 11.72
N SER A 228 -10.13 -17.32 10.62
CA SER A 228 -11.52 -16.88 10.44
C SER A 228 -12.37 -17.99 9.79
N GLY A 229 -13.54 -18.26 10.39
CA GLY A 229 -14.54 -19.16 9.80
C GLY A 229 -15.49 -18.49 8.80
N LYS A 230 -15.33 -17.19 8.52
CA LYS A 230 -16.19 -16.37 7.65
C LYS A 230 -15.36 -15.59 6.66
N LEU A 231 -15.89 -15.43 5.45
CA LEU A 231 -15.32 -14.58 4.42
C LEU A 231 -16.28 -13.45 4.06
N TYR A 232 -15.72 -12.28 3.80
CA TYR A 232 -16.43 -11.07 3.39
C TYR A 232 -16.01 -10.75 1.95
N GLU A 233 -16.95 -10.89 1.03
CA GLU A 233 -16.70 -10.64 -0.39
C GLU A 233 -16.26 -9.18 -0.63
N PRO A 234 -15.32 -8.94 -1.55
CA PRO A 234 -14.88 -7.60 -1.86
C PRO A 234 -16.02 -6.79 -2.49
N VAL A 235 -16.26 -5.60 -1.95
CA VAL A 235 -17.20 -4.62 -2.49
C VAL A 235 -16.38 -3.40 -2.89
N ILE A 236 -16.34 -3.07 -4.19
CA ILE A 236 -15.59 -1.96 -4.74
C ILE A 236 -16.48 -1.18 -5.71
N PRO A 237 -16.74 0.12 -5.46
CA PRO A 237 -16.34 0.86 -4.28
C PRO A 237 -17.02 0.33 -3.01
N ASN A 238 -16.34 0.43 -1.87
CA ASN A 238 -16.89 0.08 -0.58
C ASN A 238 -17.71 1.25 -0.02
N SER A 239 -18.74 0.97 0.77
CA SER A 239 -19.55 2.02 1.41
C SER A 239 -18.78 2.85 2.46
N LEU A 240 -17.63 2.38 2.88
CA LEU A 240 -16.71 3.06 3.79
C LEU A 240 -15.62 3.85 3.05
N ASP A 241 -15.52 3.72 1.71
CA ASP A 241 -14.62 4.56 0.92
C ASP A 241 -15.05 6.03 1.01
N SER A 242 -14.09 6.90 0.88
CA SER A 242 -14.29 8.34 0.92
C SER A 242 -13.28 9.02 -0.01
N PRO A 243 -13.69 10.03 -0.78
CA PRO A 243 -12.79 10.72 -1.68
C PRO A 243 -11.65 11.40 -0.92
N ASN A 244 -10.40 11.16 -1.34
CA ASN A 244 -9.23 11.83 -0.75
C ASN A 244 -9.35 13.34 -0.89
N ILE A 245 -9.84 13.82 -2.03
CA ILE A 245 -10.15 15.24 -2.29
C ILE A 245 -11.67 15.42 -2.36
N PRO A 246 -12.32 15.99 -1.33
CA PRO A 246 -13.78 16.02 -1.19
C PRO A 246 -14.54 16.69 -2.36
N ASN A 247 -13.93 17.65 -3.04
CA ASN A 247 -14.56 18.42 -4.12
C ASN A 247 -14.23 17.90 -5.53
N LYS A 248 -13.55 16.76 -5.63
CA LYS A 248 -13.27 16.09 -6.91
C LYS A 248 -14.13 14.84 -7.06
N PRO A 249 -14.54 14.48 -8.29
CA PRO A 249 -15.23 13.23 -8.55
C PRO A 249 -14.38 12.02 -8.11
N GLU A 250 -15.05 11.01 -7.57
CA GLU A 250 -14.45 9.70 -7.28
C GLU A 250 -13.96 9.05 -8.57
N LEU A 251 -12.79 8.43 -8.50
CA LEU A 251 -12.29 7.58 -9.56
C LEU A 251 -12.81 6.15 -9.38
N GLN A 252 -13.35 5.58 -10.44
CA GLN A 252 -13.91 4.23 -10.38
C GLN A 252 -12.86 3.18 -10.75
N ILE A 253 -12.68 2.18 -9.89
CA ILE A 253 -12.02 0.93 -10.25
C ILE A 253 -12.94 0.18 -11.23
N THR A 254 -12.49 -0.02 -12.45
CA THR A 254 -13.29 -0.68 -13.50
C THR A 254 -13.27 -2.20 -13.34
N ARG A 255 -14.16 -2.90 -14.06
CA ARG A 255 -14.23 -4.37 -14.02
C ARG A 255 -12.93 -5.04 -14.46
N ASP A 256 -12.11 -4.37 -15.24
CA ASP A 256 -10.81 -4.88 -15.70
C ASP A 256 -9.86 -5.21 -14.54
N TRP A 257 -10.01 -4.53 -13.41
CA TRP A 257 -9.24 -4.76 -12.18
C TRP A 257 -9.79 -5.87 -11.30
N LEU A 258 -11.02 -6.31 -11.57
CA LEU A 258 -11.76 -7.23 -10.72
C LEU A 258 -11.96 -8.62 -11.39
N SER A 259 -11.59 -8.76 -12.67
CA SER A 259 -11.86 -9.95 -13.48
C SER A 259 -10.71 -10.98 -13.52
#